data_ca53a6b91074ac00abc097e506e3105d
#
_entry.id   ca53a6b91074ac00abc097e506e3105d
#
_cell.length_a   1.000
_cell.length_b   1.000
_cell.length_c   1.000
_cell.angle_alpha   90.00
_cell.angle_beta   90.00
_cell.angle_gamma   90.00
#
_symmetry.space_group_name_H-M   'P 1'
#
loop_
_entity.id
_entity.type
_entity.pdbx_description
1 polymer ?
#
loop_
_entity_poly.entity_id
_entity_poly.type
_entity_poly.pdbx_seq_one_letter_code
_entity_poly.pdbx_strand_id
1 'polypeptide(L)'
;RAFQSIGRADEVDALLQTVRPGDRGGFANSKREWMFGTNFKDFGSNGWQPNNMFDQPELESYLRKNAEEHPNVAAFIGMEACSFQDGTTAVDILVKNMQQPQEDHFRVRARYLLACDGAASPTRKALGIEWHDLGYDHEWLVVDVTTFPGHTLTNDTVQVCDPDRISTYVATKDPYRRWEFKLLPHETREEMLDPERIKTLIDPWTPRGTYEIRRAAVYQFHAATAGKWRAGNVFLAGDAAHQTPPFLGQGMNAGMRDVINFAWKLALVCQGVAEDKLLDSYETERTAHATDLVEWAVAIGHLMEHQAAIELAQRQGKAPPKTPASLKSSGYGQGRESPPIRAGVLQRDQISDKGSTGYLFSQPIVTTREGQICKLDALLGSGFALVYRGDLSLNDHSVEIVSRLNIKRLNIEKLNEQRGHFDNVFRTSRCALIRPDRIVYGHTTDTVDENMLLADLEKQLALLPLT
;
A
#
# COMPACT_ATOMS: atom_id res chain seq x y z
N ARG A 1 -10.45 0.12 -1.97
CA ARG A 1 -10.90 1.48 -1.56
C ARG A 1 -10.25 2.58 -2.40
N ALA A 2 -8.96 2.49 -2.73
CA ALA A 2 -8.30 3.44 -3.64
C ALA A 2 -9.06 3.59 -4.96
N PHE A 3 -9.33 2.48 -5.62
CA PHE A 3 -10.08 2.48 -6.88
C PHE A 3 -11.54 2.90 -6.71
N GLN A 4 -12.14 2.63 -5.55
CA GLN A 4 -13.48 3.10 -5.21
C GLN A 4 -13.52 4.64 -5.10
N SER A 5 -12.49 5.27 -4.53
CA SER A 5 -12.45 6.74 -4.39
C SER A 5 -12.38 7.48 -5.73
N ILE A 6 -11.89 6.83 -6.78
CA ILE A 6 -11.85 7.36 -8.15
C ILE A 6 -12.97 6.80 -9.06
N GLY A 7 -13.94 6.06 -8.49
CA GLY A 7 -15.09 5.52 -9.23
C GLY A 7 -14.75 4.37 -10.18
N ARG A 8 -13.69 3.60 -9.90
CA ARG A 8 -13.18 2.50 -10.75
C ARG A 8 -13.12 1.15 -10.02
N ALA A 9 -13.87 1.00 -8.94
CA ALA A 9 -13.79 -0.20 -8.14
C ALA A 9 -14.31 -1.44 -8.85
N ASP A 10 -15.45 -1.34 -9.53
CA ASP A 10 -16.11 -2.50 -10.15
C ASP A 10 -15.31 -3.02 -11.35
N GLU A 11 -14.76 -2.09 -12.15
CA GLU A 11 -13.93 -2.44 -13.30
C GLU A 11 -12.61 -3.07 -12.86
N VAL A 12 -11.99 -2.55 -11.80
CA VAL A 12 -10.77 -3.15 -11.23
C VAL A 12 -11.09 -4.49 -10.59
N ASP A 13 -12.19 -4.62 -9.85
CA ASP A 13 -12.61 -5.89 -9.25
C ASP A 13 -12.77 -7.00 -10.30
N ALA A 14 -13.28 -6.66 -11.49
CA ALA A 14 -13.40 -7.57 -12.63
C ALA A 14 -12.03 -8.05 -13.18
N LEU A 15 -10.95 -7.29 -12.97
CA LEU A 15 -9.59 -7.68 -13.35
C LEU A 15 -8.92 -8.59 -12.31
N LEU A 16 -9.44 -8.61 -11.08
CA LEU A 16 -8.87 -9.36 -9.98
C LEU A 16 -9.36 -10.80 -9.98
N GLN A 17 -8.55 -11.68 -9.46
CA GLN A 17 -9.01 -13.01 -9.09
C GLN A 17 -9.28 -13.05 -7.61
N THR A 18 -10.53 -13.37 -7.29
CA THR A 18 -10.98 -13.59 -5.93
C THR A 18 -10.29 -14.83 -5.35
N VAL A 19 -9.73 -14.70 -4.19
CA VAL A 19 -9.20 -15.84 -3.43
C VAL A 19 -10.36 -16.75 -3.03
N ARG A 20 -10.21 -18.05 -3.28
CA ARG A 20 -11.25 -19.04 -3.00
C ARG A 20 -11.29 -19.39 -1.51
N PRO A 21 -12.45 -19.78 -0.97
CA PRO A 21 -12.49 -20.35 0.39
C PRO A 21 -11.54 -21.53 0.53
N GLY A 22 -10.65 -21.46 1.52
CA GLY A 22 -9.63 -22.48 1.77
C GLY A 22 -8.23 -22.16 1.23
N ASP A 23 -8.09 -21.14 0.36
CA ASP A 23 -6.78 -20.65 -0.04
C ASP A 23 -6.06 -20.02 1.16
N ARG A 24 -4.75 -20.18 1.22
CA ARG A 24 -3.94 -19.84 2.40
C ARG A 24 -2.70 -19.05 2.02
N GLY A 25 -2.22 -18.26 2.99
CA GLY A 25 -0.90 -17.67 2.96
C GLY A 25 -0.09 -18.05 4.20
N GLY A 26 1.15 -18.50 4.03
CA GLY A 26 1.96 -18.89 5.19
C GLY A 26 3.29 -19.54 4.84
N PHE A 27 3.76 -20.40 5.74
CA PHE A 27 5.08 -20.99 5.72
C PHE A 27 5.01 -22.49 5.61
N ALA A 28 5.97 -23.07 4.87
CA ALA A 28 6.18 -24.50 4.74
C ALA A 28 7.65 -24.85 4.98
N ASN A 29 7.89 -26.10 5.35
CA ASN A 29 9.23 -26.67 5.48
C ASN A 29 9.82 -27.04 4.09
N SER A 30 11.03 -27.61 4.07
CA SER A 30 11.71 -28.04 2.84
C SER A 30 10.94 -29.10 2.03
N LYS A 31 10.08 -29.87 2.68
CA LYS A 31 9.19 -30.84 2.01
C LYS A 31 7.91 -30.20 1.51
N ARG A 32 7.75 -28.88 1.68
CA ARG A 32 6.55 -28.10 1.38
C ARG A 32 5.33 -28.52 2.22
N GLU A 33 5.57 -29.12 3.37
CA GLU A 33 4.55 -29.37 4.36
C GLU A 33 4.23 -28.07 5.10
N TRP A 34 2.94 -27.78 5.22
CA TRP A 34 2.45 -26.56 5.87
C TRP A 34 2.87 -26.51 7.35
N MET A 35 3.48 -25.42 7.76
CA MET A 35 3.90 -25.18 9.15
C MET A 35 2.88 -24.31 9.89
N PHE A 36 2.67 -23.09 9.41
CA PHE A 36 1.73 -22.12 9.98
C PHE A 36 1.41 -21.03 8.96
N GLY A 37 0.33 -20.32 9.20
CA GLY A 37 -0.14 -19.21 8.35
C GLY A 37 -1.61 -18.91 8.61
N THR A 38 -2.25 -18.24 7.65
CA THR A 38 -3.64 -17.82 7.76
C THR A 38 -4.43 -18.25 6.54
N ASN A 39 -5.70 -18.62 6.75
CA ASN A 39 -6.66 -18.75 5.66
C ASN A 39 -7.05 -17.33 5.18
N PHE A 40 -7.14 -17.17 3.88
CA PHE A 40 -7.62 -15.93 3.31
C PHE A 40 -9.12 -15.77 3.56
N LYS A 41 -9.50 -14.53 3.88
CA LYS A 41 -10.91 -14.19 4.16
C LYS A 41 -11.58 -13.70 2.88
N ASP A 42 -12.85 -14.00 2.75
CA ASP A 42 -13.68 -13.53 1.64
C ASP A 42 -14.18 -12.10 1.83
N PHE A 43 -14.06 -11.54 3.04
CA PHE A 43 -14.48 -10.19 3.37
C PHE A 43 -13.62 -9.60 4.49
N GLY A 44 -13.20 -8.36 4.34
CA GLY A 44 -12.40 -7.62 5.32
C GLY A 44 -13.09 -6.37 5.83
N SER A 45 -12.48 -5.71 6.84
CA SER A 45 -12.93 -4.45 7.41
C SER A 45 -13.05 -3.32 6.37
N ASN A 46 -12.37 -3.46 5.23
CA ASN A 46 -12.41 -2.53 4.10
C ASN A 46 -13.65 -2.67 3.20
N GLY A 47 -14.58 -3.59 3.51
CA GLY A 47 -15.74 -3.85 2.67
C GLY A 47 -15.43 -4.56 1.34
N TRP A 48 -14.23 -5.04 1.19
CA TRP A 48 -13.70 -5.80 0.06
C TRP A 48 -12.98 -7.04 0.55
N GLN A 49 -12.70 -7.94 -0.36
CA GLN A 49 -11.83 -9.07 -0.07
C GLN A 49 -10.41 -8.58 0.28
N PRO A 50 -9.79 -9.05 1.38
CA PRO A 50 -8.49 -8.54 1.82
C PRO A 50 -7.33 -8.90 0.91
N ASN A 51 -7.39 -10.09 0.27
CA ASN A 51 -6.35 -10.60 -0.61
C ASN A 51 -6.93 -10.78 -2.01
N ASN A 52 -6.29 -10.16 -2.99
CA ASN A 52 -6.70 -10.24 -4.39
C ASN A 52 -5.47 -10.52 -5.24
N MET A 53 -5.57 -11.47 -6.15
CA MET A 53 -4.54 -11.78 -7.12
C MET A 53 -4.85 -11.07 -8.44
N PHE A 54 -3.82 -10.60 -9.13
CA PHE A 54 -3.97 -9.87 -10.37
C PHE A 54 -2.78 -10.09 -11.30
N ASP A 55 -2.96 -9.82 -12.59
CA ASP A 55 -1.86 -9.66 -13.53
C ASP A 55 -1.48 -8.18 -13.61
N GLN A 56 -0.23 -7.85 -13.22
CA GLN A 56 0.21 -6.47 -13.13
C GLN A 56 0.12 -5.72 -14.48
N PRO A 57 0.54 -6.29 -15.63
CA PRO A 57 0.40 -5.62 -16.93
C PRO A 57 -1.05 -5.30 -17.30
N GLU A 58 -2.00 -6.18 -16.96
CA GLU A 58 -3.42 -5.97 -17.22
C GLU A 58 -3.96 -4.79 -16.39
N LEU A 59 -3.67 -4.78 -15.09
CA LEU A 59 -4.08 -3.70 -14.19
C LEU A 59 -3.44 -2.36 -14.59
N GLU A 60 -2.15 -2.36 -14.89
CA GLU A 60 -1.42 -1.15 -15.31
C GLU A 60 -1.97 -0.58 -16.62
N SER A 61 -2.24 -1.44 -17.61
CA SER A 61 -2.83 -1.04 -18.89
C SER A 61 -4.20 -0.38 -18.70
N TYR A 62 -5.04 -0.97 -17.83
CA TYR A 62 -6.34 -0.41 -17.47
C TYR A 62 -6.21 0.98 -16.81
N LEU A 63 -5.33 1.10 -15.80
CA LEU A 63 -5.14 2.37 -15.09
C LEU A 63 -4.55 3.46 -15.99
N ARG A 64 -3.60 3.10 -16.86
CA ARG A 64 -3.01 4.01 -17.84
C ARG A 64 -4.08 4.55 -18.79
N LYS A 65 -4.87 3.68 -19.39
CA LYS A 65 -5.97 4.07 -20.27
C LYS A 65 -6.93 5.05 -19.58
N ASN A 66 -7.33 4.75 -18.33
CA ASN A 66 -8.20 5.65 -17.57
C ASN A 66 -7.56 7.03 -17.30
N ALA A 67 -6.24 7.06 -17.02
CA ALA A 67 -5.54 8.31 -16.82
C ALA A 67 -5.48 9.13 -18.13
N GLU A 68 -5.17 8.50 -19.26
CA GLU A 68 -5.12 9.13 -20.58
C GLU A 68 -6.47 9.69 -21.04
N GLU A 69 -7.57 9.00 -20.70
CA GLU A 69 -8.94 9.42 -21.04
C GLU A 69 -9.49 10.51 -20.10
N HIS A 70 -8.82 10.80 -18.98
CA HIS A 70 -9.31 11.77 -18.02
C HIS A 70 -9.06 13.22 -18.51
N PRO A 71 -10.08 14.10 -18.59
CA PRO A 71 -9.98 15.41 -19.24
C PRO A 71 -8.96 16.37 -18.59
N ASN A 72 -8.59 16.14 -17.33
CA ASN A 72 -7.62 16.95 -16.60
C ASN A 72 -6.23 16.31 -16.53
N VAL A 73 -5.97 15.23 -17.28
CA VAL A 73 -4.70 14.53 -17.32
C VAL A 73 -4.12 14.62 -18.75
N ALA A 74 -2.90 15.13 -18.88
CA ALA A 74 -2.12 15.04 -20.11
C ALA A 74 -1.03 13.99 -19.91
N ALA A 75 -1.15 12.86 -20.60
CA ALA A 75 -0.18 11.77 -20.53
C ALA A 75 0.86 11.89 -21.65
N PHE A 76 2.14 11.87 -21.32
CA PHE A 76 3.26 11.96 -22.26
C PHE A 76 4.03 10.65 -22.27
N ILE A 77 3.49 9.64 -22.94
CA ILE A 77 4.10 8.31 -23.06
C ILE A 77 5.31 8.34 -24.00
N GLY A 78 6.39 7.67 -23.62
CA GLY A 78 7.65 7.68 -24.38
C GLY A 78 8.49 8.94 -24.16
N MET A 79 8.14 9.74 -23.16
CA MET A 79 8.91 10.92 -22.77
C MET A 79 9.70 10.63 -21.49
N GLU A 80 10.89 11.20 -21.38
CA GLU A 80 11.75 11.10 -20.21
C GLU A 80 11.98 12.49 -19.60
N ALA A 81 11.73 12.61 -18.28
CA ALA A 81 12.13 13.78 -17.50
C ALA A 81 13.63 13.69 -17.21
N CYS A 82 14.43 14.47 -17.94
CA CYS A 82 15.90 14.42 -17.88
C CYS A 82 16.48 15.18 -16.70
N SER A 83 15.88 16.31 -16.36
CA SER A 83 16.30 17.16 -15.24
C SER A 83 15.15 18.07 -14.81
N PHE A 84 15.28 18.66 -13.64
CA PHE A 84 14.36 19.68 -13.15
C PHE A 84 15.09 20.77 -12.39
N GLN A 85 14.46 21.93 -12.32
CA GLN A 85 14.89 23.04 -11.49
C GLN A 85 13.73 23.48 -10.62
N ASP A 86 13.88 23.34 -9.31
CA ASP A 86 12.89 23.79 -8.34
C ASP A 86 13.07 25.31 -8.10
N GLY A 87 12.02 26.07 -8.35
CA GLY A 87 11.96 27.49 -8.08
C GLY A 87 11.03 27.80 -6.89
N THR A 88 10.84 29.07 -6.59
CA THR A 88 10.01 29.48 -5.43
C THR A 88 8.55 29.09 -5.56
N THR A 89 7.99 29.09 -6.77
CA THR A 89 6.55 28.90 -7.01
C THR A 89 6.23 27.81 -8.03
N ALA A 90 7.24 27.26 -8.69
CA ALA A 90 7.07 26.26 -9.74
C ALA A 90 8.35 25.47 -9.96
N VAL A 91 8.20 24.26 -10.49
CA VAL A 91 9.28 23.39 -10.95
C VAL A 91 9.31 23.44 -12.47
N ASP A 92 10.46 23.74 -13.06
CA ASP A 92 10.72 23.66 -14.50
C ASP A 92 11.37 22.30 -14.80
N ILE A 93 10.73 21.48 -15.62
CA ILE A 93 11.15 20.10 -15.93
C ILE A 93 11.57 20.05 -17.39
N LEU A 94 12.78 19.56 -17.66
CA LEU A 94 13.27 19.32 -19.01
C LEU A 94 12.87 17.92 -19.45
N VAL A 95 12.17 17.80 -20.57
CA VAL A 95 11.60 16.54 -21.07
C VAL A 95 12.14 16.25 -22.45
N LYS A 96 12.48 14.98 -22.69
CA LYS A 96 13.02 14.47 -23.97
C LYS A 96 12.09 13.42 -24.55
N ASN A 97 11.89 13.45 -25.86
CA ASN A 97 11.20 12.41 -26.59
C ASN A 97 12.15 11.22 -26.83
N MET A 98 11.86 10.07 -26.25
CA MET A 98 12.69 8.86 -26.37
C MET A 98 12.53 8.16 -27.71
N GLN A 99 11.45 8.44 -28.44
CA GLN A 99 11.24 7.93 -29.80
C GLN A 99 11.98 8.75 -30.87
N GLN A 100 12.27 10.01 -30.54
CA GLN A 100 13.00 10.96 -31.42
C GLN A 100 14.10 11.69 -30.64
N PRO A 101 15.16 10.96 -30.21
CA PRO A 101 16.18 11.50 -29.30
C PRO A 101 17.00 12.68 -29.89
N GLN A 102 16.92 12.91 -31.16
CA GLN A 102 17.63 14.01 -31.86
C GLN A 102 16.83 15.32 -31.85
N GLU A 103 15.55 15.29 -31.48
CA GLU A 103 14.73 16.47 -31.34
C GLU A 103 15.07 17.28 -30.09
N ASP A 104 14.74 18.57 -30.12
CA ASP A 104 14.95 19.47 -29.00
C ASP A 104 14.12 19.04 -27.78
N HIS A 105 14.73 19.21 -26.63
CA HIS A 105 14.02 19.06 -25.37
C HIS A 105 12.98 20.16 -25.23
N PHE A 106 11.83 19.82 -24.61
CA PHE A 106 10.84 20.83 -24.24
C PHE A 106 10.72 20.98 -22.73
N ARG A 107 10.18 22.09 -22.28
CA ARG A 107 10.01 22.38 -20.86
C ARG A 107 8.56 22.20 -20.46
N VAL A 108 8.37 21.51 -19.31
CA VAL A 108 7.09 21.49 -18.61
C VAL A 108 7.27 22.30 -17.33
N ARG A 109 6.41 23.28 -17.12
CA ARG A 109 6.38 24.07 -15.89
C ARG A 109 5.17 23.68 -15.06
N ALA A 110 5.39 23.26 -13.81
CA ALA A 110 4.37 22.80 -12.89
C ALA A 110 4.52 23.45 -11.51
N ARG A 111 3.44 23.60 -10.77
CA ARG A 111 3.52 24.07 -9.38
C ARG A 111 4.23 23.07 -8.49
N TYR A 112 4.00 21.77 -8.71
CA TYR A 112 4.58 20.67 -7.95
C TYR A 112 5.01 19.53 -8.87
N LEU A 113 6.02 18.80 -8.44
CA LEU A 113 6.49 17.56 -9.07
C LEU A 113 6.36 16.41 -8.06
N LEU A 114 5.60 15.37 -8.40
CA LEU A 114 5.56 14.12 -7.65
C LEU A 114 6.33 13.05 -8.43
N ALA A 115 7.50 12.69 -7.95
CA ALA A 115 8.35 11.68 -8.57
C ALA A 115 7.94 10.27 -8.13
N CYS A 116 7.46 9.48 -9.09
CA CYS A 116 7.14 8.06 -8.96
C CYS A 116 8.10 7.25 -9.88
N ASP A 117 9.37 7.65 -9.95
CA ASP A 117 10.37 7.21 -10.92
C ASP A 117 11.17 5.97 -10.46
N GLY A 118 10.61 5.24 -9.51
CA GLY A 118 11.02 3.89 -9.14
C GLY A 118 12.26 3.82 -8.24
N ALA A 119 12.71 2.59 -7.97
CA ALA A 119 13.78 2.27 -7.02
C ALA A 119 15.10 2.99 -7.30
N ALA A 120 15.46 3.14 -8.58
CA ALA A 120 16.68 3.85 -9.01
C ALA A 120 16.53 5.37 -9.05
N SER A 121 15.38 5.91 -8.71
CA SER A 121 14.93 7.31 -8.80
C SER A 121 16.00 8.34 -9.15
N PRO A 122 16.05 8.84 -10.37
CA PRO A 122 16.95 9.94 -10.73
C PRO A 122 16.57 11.24 -9.99
N THR A 123 15.29 11.45 -9.70
CA THR A 123 14.81 12.63 -8.95
C THR A 123 15.36 12.62 -7.52
N ARG A 124 15.25 11.50 -6.80
CA ARG A 124 15.82 11.37 -5.45
C ARG A 124 17.31 11.66 -5.44
N LYS A 125 18.06 11.08 -6.39
CA LYS A 125 19.50 11.29 -6.54
C LYS A 125 19.86 12.74 -6.85
N ALA A 126 19.11 13.39 -7.74
CA ALA A 126 19.32 14.79 -8.09
C ALA A 126 19.08 15.74 -6.90
N LEU A 127 18.18 15.36 -5.98
CA LEU A 127 17.92 16.09 -4.72
C LEU A 127 18.96 15.78 -3.64
N GLY A 128 19.90 14.85 -3.85
CA GLY A 128 20.87 14.43 -2.84
C GLY A 128 20.23 13.73 -1.63
N ILE A 129 19.04 13.13 -1.81
CA ILE A 129 18.34 12.44 -0.74
C ILE A 129 18.90 11.02 -0.61
N GLU A 130 19.45 10.73 0.56
CA GLU A 130 20.03 9.43 0.88
C GLU A 130 18.97 8.41 1.29
N TRP A 131 19.29 7.11 1.14
CA TRP A 131 18.53 6.00 1.69
C TRP A 131 18.89 5.76 3.15
N HIS A 132 17.87 5.48 3.97
CA HIS A 132 18.02 4.80 5.24
C HIS A 132 17.87 3.30 4.98
N ASP A 133 18.96 2.56 5.05
CA ASP A 133 19.00 1.10 4.90
C ASP A 133 18.43 0.44 6.17
N LEU A 134 17.47 -0.47 5.99
CA LEU A 134 16.81 -1.22 7.05
C LEU A 134 17.31 -2.67 7.17
N GLY A 135 18.43 -2.97 6.55
CA GLY A 135 19.22 -4.19 6.80
C GLY A 135 18.72 -5.45 6.10
N TYR A 136 18.12 -5.34 4.92
CA TYR A 136 17.81 -6.49 4.07
C TYR A 136 18.29 -6.24 2.65
N ASP A 137 19.26 -7.05 2.20
CA ASP A 137 19.89 -6.91 0.90
C ASP A 137 20.28 -8.28 0.34
N HIS A 138 19.39 -8.86 -0.47
CA HIS A 138 19.57 -10.19 -1.05
C HIS A 138 19.10 -10.24 -2.51
N GLU A 139 19.82 -11.02 -3.31
CA GLU A 139 19.43 -11.31 -4.69
C GLU A 139 18.44 -12.46 -4.74
N TRP A 140 17.40 -12.28 -5.57
CA TRP A 140 16.34 -13.25 -5.76
C TRP A 140 16.02 -13.40 -7.25
N LEU A 141 15.98 -14.65 -7.73
CA LEU A 141 15.43 -14.98 -9.02
C LEU A 141 13.90 -15.00 -8.92
N VAL A 142 13.24 -14.15 -9.68
CA VAL A 142 11.77 -14.11 -9.82
C VAL A 142 11.40 -14.73 -11.16
N VAL A 143 10.55 -15.76 -11.15
CA VAL A 143 10.09 -16.48 -12.34
C VAL A 143 8.57 -16.42 -12.39
N ASP A 144 8.04 -15.82 -13.46
CA ASP A 144 6.62 -15.85 -13.80
C ASP A 144 6.38 -16.90 -14.91
N VAL A 145 5.36 -17.72 -14.72
CA VAL A 145 4.98 -18.73 -15.69
C VAL A 145 3.50 -18.67 -16.04
N THR A 146 3.16 -19.12 -17.24
CA THR A 146 1.79 -19.49 -17.64
C THR A 146 1.65 -20.98 -17.45
N THR A 147 0.59 -21.44 -16.76
CA THR A 147 0.32 -22.87 -16.53
C THR A 147 -0.68 -23.43 -17.54
N PHE A 148 -0.56 -24.73 -17.81
CA PHE A 148 -1.42 -25.50 -18.70
C PHE A 148 -2.09 -26.66 -17.93
N PRO A 149 -3.13 -27.30 -18.47
CA PRO A 149 -3.75 -28.47 -17.87
C PRO A 149 -2.74 -29.55 -17.51
N GLY A 150 -2.91 -30.20 -16.36
CA GLY A 150 -2.02 -31.24 -15.83
C GLY A 150 -0.99 -30.75 -14.79
N HIS A 151 -0.96 -29.45 -14.48
CA HIS A 151 -0.15 -28.98 -13.36
C HIS A 151 -0.69 -29.46 -12.01
N THR A 152 0.20 -29.56 -11.01
CA THR A 152 -0.10 -30.02 -9.64
C THR A 152 -0.07 -28.91 -8.61
N LEU A 153 -0.07 -27.66 -9.05
CA LEU A 153 0.10 -26.48 -8.21
C LEU A 153 -1.16 -26.14 -7.43
N THR A 154 -0.99 -25.70 -6.19
CA THR A 154 -2.07 -25.20 -5.33
C THR A 154 -2.35 -23.71 -5.57
N ASN A 155 -3.41 -23.19 -4.97
CA ASN A 155 -3.70 -21.75 -4.95
C ASN A 155 -3.17 -21.07 -3.67
N ASP A 156 -2.36 -21.75 -2.88
CA ASP A 156 -1.72 -21.17 -1.70
C ASP A 156 -0.61 -20.18 -2.09
N THR A 157 -0.33 -19.22 -1.23
CA THR A 157 0.91 -18.43 -1.26
C THR A 157 1.81 -18.90 -0.14
N VAL A 158 2.99 -19.43 -0.48
CA VAL A 158 3.82 -20.17 0.48
C VAL A 158 5.25 -19.64 0.50
N GLN A 159 5.73 -19.32 1.71
CA GLN A 159 7.13 -19.07 2.01
C GLN A 159 7.78 -20.40 2.40
N VAL A 160 8.66 -20.94 1.56
CA VAL A 160 9.32 -22.22 1.82
C VAL A 160 10.64 -21.98 2.54
N CYS A 161 10.71 -22.44 3.79
CA CYS A 161 11.85 -22.26 4.69
C CYS A 161 12.83 -23.45 4.56
N ASP A 162 13.29 -23.70 3.32
CA ASP A 162 14.23 -24.78 3.04
C ASP A 162 15.67 -24.33 3.35
N PRO A 163 16.43 -25.02 4.23
CA PRO A 163 17.82 -24.70 4.50
C PRO A 163 18.74 -24.77 3.28
N ASP A 164 18.38 -25.56 2.27
CA ASP A 164 19.15 -25.65 1.04
C ASP A 164 18.85 -24.48 0.08
N ARG A 165 17.60 -23.97 0.06
CA ARG A 165 17.20 -22.78 -0.69
C ARG A 165 15.87 -22.21 -0.22
N ILE A 166 15.88 -21.08 0.39
CA ILE A 166 14.67 -20.32 0.71
C ILE A 166 13.98 -19.89 -0.58
N SER A 167 12.67 -20.11 -0.65
CA SER A 167 11.88 -19.71 -1.83
C SER A 167 10.46 -19.29 -1.45
N THR A 168 9.82 -18.54 -2.35
CA THR A 168 8.41 -18.16 -2.25
C THR A 168 7.67 -18.70 -3.46
N TYR A 169 6.50 -19.27 -3.25
CA TYR A 169 5.56 -19.61 -4.30
C TYR A 169 4.30 -18.75 -4.13
N VAL A 170 3.86 -18.13 -5.22
CA VAL A 170 2.67 -17.27 -5.24
C VAL A 170 1.72 -17.76 -6.33
N ALA A 171 0.53 -18.16 -5.91
CA ALA A 171 -0.57 -18.41 -6.83
C ALA A 171 -1.16 -17.07 -7.26
N THR A 172 -0.60 -16.46 -8.31
CA THR A 172 -1.13 -15.24 -8.92
C THR A 172 -2.45 -15.51 -9.66
N LYS A 173 -3.01 -14.52 -10.34
CA LYS A 173 -4.23 -14.71 -11.15
C LYS A 173 -4.03 -15.82 -12.18
N ASP A 174 -5.02 -16.76 -12.27
CA ASP A 174 -4.97 -17.83 -13.28
C ASP A 174 -4.87 -17.27 -14.71
N PRO A 175 -4.08 -17.88 -15.59
CA PRO A 175 -3.31 -19.11 -15.42
C PRO A 175 -1.87 -18.90 -14.94
N TYR A 176 -1.57 -17.80 -14.28
CA TYR A 176 -0.20 -17.40 -13.93
C TYR A 176 0.21 -17.90 -12.55
N ARG A 177 1.52 -18.20 -12.41
CA ARG A 177 2.16 -18.56 -11.14
C ARG A 177 3.52 -17.91 -11.06
N ARG A 178 3.98 -17.65 -9.84
CA ARG A 178 5.29 -17.04 -9.57
C ARG A 178 6.07 -17.83 -8.56
N TRP A 179 7.37 -17.99 -8.83
CA TRP A 179 8.36 -18.40 -7.85
C TRP A 179 9.37 -17.28 -7.64
N GLU A 180 9.87 -17.20 -6.43
CA GLU A 180 10.98 -16.36 -6.04
C GLU A 180 11.98 -17.27 -5.32
N PHE A 181 13.21 -17.38 -5.84
CA PHE A 181 14.27 -18.21 -5.29
C PHE A 181 15.42 -17.34 -4.82
N LYS A 182 15.80 -17.43 -3.53
CA LYS A 182 16.97 -16.71 -3.01
C LYS A 182 18.23 -17.25 -3.67
N LEU A 183 19.10 -16.38 -4.19
CA LEU A 183 20.39 -16.77 -4.73
C LEU A 183 21.31 -17.20 -3.58
N LEU A 184 22.09 -18.24 -3.83
CA LEU A 184 23.12 -18.71 -2.92
C LEU A 184 24.43 -17.95 -3.18
N PRO A 185 25.35 -17.82 -2.19
CA PRO A 185 26.56 -17.01 -2.33
C PRO A 185 27.50 -17.35 -3.48
N HIS A 186 27.39 -18.57 -4.02
CA HIS A 186 28.23 -19.06 -5.11
C HIS A 186 27.54 -18.98 -6.49
N GLU A 187 26.30 -18.52 -6.56
CA GLU A 187 25.53 -18.45 -7.80
C GLU A 187 25.63 -17.06 -8.43
N THR A 188 25.69 -17.03 -9.75
CA THR A 188 25.68 -15.78 -10.53
C THR A 188 24.29 -15.52 -11.13
N ARG A 189 24.04 -14.26 -11.49
CA ARG A 189 22.78 -13.86 -12.15
C ARG A 189 22.60 -14.60 -13.48
N GLU A 190 23.68 -14.75 -14.24
CA GLU A 190 23.68 -15.40 -15.55
C GLU A 190 23.32 -16.88 -15.41
N GLU A 191 23.93 -17.61 -14.46
CA GLU A 191 23.61 -19.01 -14.20
C GLU A 191 22.16 -19.22 -13.77
N MET A 192 21.64 -18.32 -12.94
CA MET A 192 20.27 -18.40 -12.44
C MET A 192 19.22 -18.02 -13.48
N LEU A 193 19.59 -17.31 -14.53
CA LEU A 193 18.72 -16.97 -15.67
C LEU A 193 18.74 -18.03 -16.76
N ASP A 194 19.58 -19.07 -16.68
CA ASP A 194 19.58 -20.18 -17.62
C ASP A 194 18.24 -20.94 -17.57
N PRO A 195 17.56 -21.13 -18.73
CA PRO A 195 16.23 -21.76 -18.77
C PRO A 195 16.18 -23.18 -18.18
N GLU A 196 17.25 -23.99 -18.35
CA GLU A 196 17.28 -25.34 -17.78
C GLU A 196 17.52 -25.29 -16.27
N ARG A 197 18.30 -24.31 -15.79
CA ARG A 197 18.43 -24.06 -14.34
C ARG A 197 17.10 -23.71 -13.72
N ILE A 198 16.34 -22.80 -14.34
CA ILE A 198 15.00 -22.39 -13.90
C ILE A 198 14.06 -23.62 -13.87
N LYS A 199 14.02 -24.42 -14.93
CA LYS A 199 13.20 -25.63 -14.97
C LYS A 199 13.56 -26.60 -13.84
N THR A 200 14.87 -26.79 -13.56
CA THR A 200 15.33 -27.64 -12.45
C THR A 200 14.81 -27.15 -11.09
N LEU A 201 14.68 -25.84 -10.88
CA LEU A 201 14.11 -25.26 -9.65
C LEU A 201 12.58 -25.46 -9.56
N ILE A 202 11.90 -25.51 -10.70
CA ILE A 202 10.42 -25.68 -10.76
C ILE A 202 10.02 -27.16 -10.81
N ASP A 203 10.85 -28.06 -11.34
CA ASP A 203 10.57 -29.51 -11.46
C ASP A 203 9.99 -30.17 -10.19
N PRO A 204 10.45 -29.82 -8.97
CA PRO A 204 9.88 -30.37 -7.75
C PRO A 204 8.42 -29.94 -7.49
N TRP A 205 7.92 -28.91 -8.18
CA TRP A 205 6.60 -28.33 -7.96
C TRP A 205 5.54 -28.84 -8.93
N THR A 206 5.92 -29.05 -10.20
CA THR A 206 4.99 -29.44 -11.24
C THR A 206 5.73 -30.09 -12.41
N PRO A 207 5.10 -31.03 -13.16
CA PRO A 207 5.73 -31.69 -14.30
C PRO A 207 6.13 -30.71 -15.40
N ARG A 208 7.27 -30.95 -16.05
CA ARG A 208 7.66 -30.25 -17.28
C ARG A 208 6.57 -30.42 -18.36
N GLY A 209 6.36 -29.35 -19.16
CA GLY A 209 5.30 -29.32 -20.17
C GLY A 209 3.93 -28.88 -19.65
N THR A 210 3.77 -28.69 -18.34
CA THR A 210 2.56 -28.11 -17.74
C THR A 210 2.67 -26.62 -17.50
N TYR A 211 3.79 -26.01 -17.90
CA TYR A 211 4.03 -24.56 -17.78
C TYR A 211 4.98 -24.06 -18.87
N GLU A 212 4.92 -22.76 -19.11
CA GLU A 212 5.85 -21.99 -19.95
C GLU A 212 6.36 -20.79 -19.18
N ILE A 213 7.68 -20.53 -19.27
CA ILE A 213 8.30 -19.37 -18.63
C ILE A 213 7.88 -18.10 -19.40
N ARG A 214 7.13 -17.22 -18.75
CA ARG A 214 6.70 -15.94 -19.28
C ARG A 214 7.79 -14.88 -19.09
N ARG A 215 8.45 -14.91 -17.92
CA ARG A 215 9.48 -13.95 -17.52
C ARG A 215 10.38 -14.56 -16.45
N ALA A 216 11.66 -14.23 -16.53
CA ALA A 216 12.62 -14.48 -15.46
C ALA A 216 13.53 -13.24 -15.29
N ALA A 217 13.79 -12.87 -14.05
CA ALA A 217 14.70 -11.76 -13.75
C ALA A 217 15.30 -11.94 -12.34
N VAL A 218 16.56 -11.55 -12.18
CA VAL A 218 17.19 -11.47 -10.86
C VAL A 218 17.06 -10.04 -10.36
N TYR A 219 16.43 -9.90 -9.20
CA TYR A 219 16.26 -8.63 -8.49
C TYR A 219 17.07 -8.63 -7.22
N GLN A 220 17.62 -7.47 -6.90
CA GLN A 220 18.11 -7.18 -5.56
C GLN A 220 16.95 -6.63 -4.73
N PHE A 221 16.56 -7.33 -3.69
CA PHE A 221 15.54 -6.88 -2.75
C PHE A 221 16.20 -6.05 -1.66
N HIS A 222 15.90 -4.76 -1.67
CA HIS A 222 16.35 -3.83 -0.66
C HIS A 222 15.22 -3.51 0.33
N ALA A 223 15.60 -3.24 1.56
CA ALA A 223 14.74 -2.66 2.57
C ALA A 223 15.26 -1.27 2.90
N ALA A 224 14.64 -0.23 2.36
CA ALA A 224 15.12 1.12 2.54
C ALA A 224 14.00 2.16 2.46
N THR A 225 14.19 3.30 3.13
CA THR A 225 13.34 4.48 3.04
C THR A 225 14.17 5.72 2.73
N ALA A 226 13.62 6.65 1.93
CA ALA A 226 14.28 7.92 1.66
C ALA A 226 14.30 8.79 2.92
N GLY A 227 15.44 9.45 3.18
CA GLY A 227 15.62 10.32 4.35
C GLY A 227 14.75 11.57 4.34
N LYS A 228 14.25 11.96 3.15
CA LYS A 228 13.26 13.01 2.94
C LYS A 228 12.33 12.62 1.82
N TRP A 229 11.06 13.04 1.92
CA TRP A 229 10.05 12.78 0.90
C TRP A 229 9.56 14.07 0.22
N ARG A 230 9.92 15.22 0.81
CA ARG A 230 9.68 16.56 0.26
C ARG A 230 10.98 17.36 0.21
N ALA A 231 11.25 18.01 -0.92
CA ALA A 231 12.26 19.07 -1.05
C ALA A 231 11.66 20.19 -1.89
N GLY A 232 11.32 21.31 -1.24
CA GLY A 232 10.63 22.41 -1.88
C GLY A 232 9.29 22.02 -2.49
N ASN A 233 9.16 22.15 -3.82
CA ASN A 233 7.96 21.78 -4.57
C ASN A 233 8.05 20.35 -5.16
N VAL A 234 9.08 19.59 -4.84
CA VAL A 234 9.33 18.23 -5.33
C VAL A 234 9.05 17.21 -4.24
N PHE A 235 8.30 16.16 -4.58
CA PHE A 235 7.89 15.08 -3.70
C PHE A 235 8.29 13.73 -4.26
N LEU A 236 8.55 12.75 -3.41
CA LEU A 236 8.79 11.36 -3.77
C LEU A 236 7.61 10.48 -3.34
N ALA A 237 7.28 9.46 -4.14
CA ALA A 237 6.26 8.46 -3.80
C ALA A 237 6.62 7.07 -4.34
N GLY A 238 6.06 6.03 -3.76
CA GLY A 238 6.28 4.65 -4.14
C GLY A 238 7.75 4.25 -4.02
N ASP A 239 8.25 3.46 -4.97
CA ASP A 239 9.62 2.94 -4.92
C ASP A 239 10.70 4.03 -4.99
N ALA A 240 10.36 5.25 -5.40
CA ALA A 240 11.27 6.40 -5.30
C ALA A 240 11.51 6.83 -3.85
N ALA A 241 10.53 6.60 -2.96
CA ALA A 241 10.55 6.99 -1.55
C ALA A 241 10.83 5.82 -0.60
N HIS A 242 10.46 4.59 -0.95
CA HIS A 242 10.69 3.40 -0.11
C HIS A 242 10.75 2.12 -0.93
N GLN A 243 11.61 1.21 -0.53
CA GLN A 243 11.76 -0.13 -1.12
C GLN A 243 11.48 -1.19 -0.05
N THR A 244 10.67 -2.18 -0.39
CA THR A 244 10.30 -3.24 0.55
C THR A 244 10.50 -4.62 -0.08
N PRO A 245 11.06 -5.59 0.66
CA PRO A 245 11.06 -6.98 0.23
C PRO A 245 9.62 -7.46 -0.07
N PRO A 246 9.41 -8.32 -1.08
CA PRO A 246 8.08 -8.62 -1.61
C PRO A 246 7.23 -9.55 -0.74
N PHE A 247 7.76 -10.09 0.36
CA PHE A 247 7.18 -11.19 1.16
C PHE A 247 5.76 -10.94 1.69
N LEU A 248 5.34 -9.67 1.78
CA LEU A 248 4.00 -9.27 2.21
C LEU A 248 3.12 -8.77 1.06
N GLY A 249 3.65 -8.65 -0.17
CA GLY A 249 2.95 -8.05 -1.30
C GLY A 249 2.54 -6.59 -1.06
N GLN A 250 3.31 -5.82 -0.26
CA GLN A 250 2.91 -4.48 0.19
C GLN A 250 3.53 -3.33 -0.61
N GLY A 251 4.52 -3.54 -1.49
CA GLY A 251 5.21 -2.46 -2.22
C GLY A 251 4.24 -1.57 -2.99
N MET A 252 3.50 -2.13 -3.96
CA MET A 252 2.49 -1.39 -4.72
C MET A 252 1.40 -0.77 -3.82
N ASN A 253 0.94 -1.52 -2.81
CA ASN A 253 -0.08 -1.03 -1.89
C ASN A 253 0.40 0.16 -1.05
N ALA A 254 1.68 0.18 -0.65
CA ALA A 254 2.28 1.30 0.05
C ALA A 254 2.36 2.54 -0.85
N GLY A 255 2.81 2.39 -2.12
CA GLY A 255 2.82 3.47 -3.10
C GLY A 255 1.41 4.03 -3.39
N MET A 256 0.39 3.18 -3.47
CA MET A 256 -1.00 3.64 -3.58
C MET A 256 -1.43 4.46 -2.36
N ARG A 257 -1.04 4.06 -1.14
CA ARG A 257 -1.32 4.84 0.08
C ARG A 257 -0.61 6.19 0.07
N ASP A 258 0.59 6.28 -0.51
CA ASP A 258 1.29 7.55 -0.67
C ASP A 258 0.47 8.52 -1.51
N VAL A 259 0.07 8.07 -2.70
CA VAL A 259 -0.69 8.92 -3.64
C VAL A 259 -2.04 9.33 -3.05
N ILE A 260 -2.76 8.42 -2.39
CA ILE A 260 -4.06 8.74 -1.77
C ILE A 260 -3.89 9.75 -0.66
N ASN A 261 -2.85 9.60 0.18
CA ASN A 261 -2.56 10.53 1.27
C ASN A 261 -2.15 11.91 0.73
N PHE A 262 -1.35 11.96 -0.33
CA PHE A 262 -0.87 13.20 -0.94
C PHE A 262 -1.98 13.94 -1.71
N ALA A 263 -2.77 13.23 -2.50
CA ALA A 263 -3.67 13.82 -3.49
C ALA A 263 -4.72 14.77 -2.89
N TRP A 264 -5.37 14.41 -1.78
CA TRP A 264 -6.37 15.27 -1.16
C TRP A 264 -5.76 16.53 -0.52
N LYS A 265 -4.54 16.42 0.03
CA LYS A 265 -3.80 17.55 0.59
C LYS A 265 -3.40 18.51 -0.52
N LEU A 266 -2.83 17.97 -1.59
CA LEU A 266 -2.47 18.75 -2.78
C LEU A 266 -3.70 19.45 -3.38
N ALA A 267 -4.84 18.77 -3.44
CA ALA A 267 -6.08 19.35 -3.95
C ALA A 267 -6.50 20.59 -3.14
N LEU A 268 -6.50 20.52 -1.79
CA LEU A 268 -6.84 21.66 -0.93
C LEU A 268 -5.88 22.84 -1.13
N VAL A 269 -4.58 22.57 -1.29
CA VAL A 269 -3.58 23.63 -1.54
C VAL A 269 -3.75 24.22 -2.94
N CYS A 270 -3.95 23.39 -3.96
CA CYS A 270 -4.15 23.86 -5.33
C CYS A 270 -5.43 24.68 -5.51
N GLN A 271 -6.46 24.37 -4.75
CA GLN A 271 -7.73 25.10 -4.73
C GLN A 271 -7.68 26.39 -3.89
N GLY A 272 -6.58 26.69 -3.21
CA GLY A 272 -6.45 27.85 -2.33
C GLY A 272 -7.27 27.73 -1.04
N VAL A 273 -7.61 26.52 -0.62
CA VAL A 273 -8.33 26.27 0.63
C VAL A 273 -7.38 26.19 1.81
N ALA A 274 -6.20 25.60 1.61
CA ALA A 274 -5.18 25.42 2.63
C ALA A 274 -3.83 26.01 2.20
N GLU A 275 -2.98 26.33 3.18
CA GLU A 275 -1.61 26.77 2.94
C GLU A 275 -0.72 25.62 2.46
N ASP A 276 0.38 25.94 1.76
CA ASP A 276 1.37 24.97 1.27
C ASP A 276 1.97 24.09 2.39
N LYS A 277 2.07 24.61 3.61
CA LYS A 277 2.59 23.86 4.77
C LYS A 277 1.78 22.59 5.10
N LEU A 278 0.51 22.48 4.64
CA LEU A 278 -0.25 21.24 4.76
C LEU A 278 0.48 20.06 4.13
N LEU A 279 1.21 20.31 3.03
CA LEU A 279 1.94 19.26 2.29
C LEU A 279 3.11 18.66 3.09
N ASP A 280 3.64 19.36 4.11
CA ASP A 280 4.67 18.81 5.01
C ASP A 280 4.16 17.59 5.78
N SER A 281 2.85 17.53 6.03
CA SER A 281 2.22 16.40 6.69
C SER A 281 2.28 15.11 5.87
N TYR A 282 2.49 15.20 4.55
CA TYR A 282 2.69 14.01 3.70
C TYR A 282 3.93 13.22 4.12
N GLU A 283 5.08 13.89 4.20
CA GLU A 283 6.32 13.26 4.66
C GLU A 283 6.18 12.73 6.08
N THR A 284 5.65 13.56 6.99
CA THR A 284 5.48 13.19 8.41
C THR A 284 4.63 11.92 8.59
N GLU A 285 3.54 11.80 7.84
CA GLU A 285 2.61 10.68 7.95
C GLU A 285 3.14 9.43 7.24
N ARG A 286 3.69 9.61 6.02
CA ARG A 286 4.00 8.49 5.17
C ARG A 286 5.35 7.85 5.46
N THR A 287 6.36 8.62 5.85
CA THR A 287 7.69 8.06 6.18
C THR A 287 7.59 7.04 7.31
N ALA A 288 6.99 7.41 8.44
CA ALA A 288 6.85 6.49 9.58
C ALA A 288 6.04 5.25 9.23
N HIS A 289 4.90 5.43 8.55
CA HIS A 289 4.04 4.32 8.15
C HIS A 289 4.71 3.37 7.14
N ALA A 290 5.45 3.89 6.15
CA ALA A 290 6.19 3.08 5.20
C ALA A 290 7.34 2.34 5.86
N THR A 291 8.08 2.99 6.77
CA THR A 291 9.14 2.34 7.57
C THR A 291 8.59 1.14 8.35
N ASP A 292 7.48 1.30 9.07
CA ASP A 292 6.81 0.20 9.78
C ASP A 292 6.49 -0.99 8.86
N LEU A 293 6.05 -0.74 7.62
CA LEU A 293 5.74 -1.79 6.63
C LEU A 293 7.01 -2.47 6.12
N VAL A 294 8.07 -1.71 5.85
CA VAL A 294 9.36 -2.24 5.38
C VAL A 294 9.99 -3.10 6.47
N GLU A 295 10.03 -2.63 7.72
CA GLU A 295 10.52 -3.40 8.88
C GLU A 295 9.73 -4.69 9.07
N TRP A 296 8.42 -4.65 8.86
CA TRP A 296 7.59 -5.86 8.93
C TRP A 296 7.96 -6.87 7.83
N ALA A 297 8.20 -6.40 6.59
CA ALA A 297 8.65 -7.27 5.50
C ALA A 297 10.04 -7.87 5.78
N VAL A 298 10.96 -7.09 6.34
CA VAL A 298 12.30 -7.56 6.80
C VAL A 298 12.15 -8.66 7.87
N ALA A 299 11.26 -8.46 8.84
CA ALA A 299 11.02 -9.45 9.88
C ALA A 299 10.50 -10.79 9.30
N ILE A 300 9.69 -10.75 8.23
CA ILE A 300 9.27 -11.96 7.51
C ILE A 300 10.46 -12.65 6.84
N GLY A 301 11.35 -11.92 6.18
CA GLY A 301 12.58 -12.47 5.59
C GLY A 301 13.44 -13.18 6.64
N HIS A 302 13.68 -12.54 7.78
CA HIS A 302 14.42 -13.16 8.90
C HIS A 302 13.68 -14.34 9.53
N LEU A 303 12.35 -14.34 9.54
CA LEU A 303 11.57 -15.49 10.01
C LEU A 303 11.78 -16.71 9.10
N MET A 304 11.81 -16.51 7.76
CA MET A 304 12.11 -17.60 6.82
C MET A 304 13.50 -18.18 7.08
N GLU A 305 14.51 -17.33 7.25
CA GLU A 305 15.88 -17.75 7.55
C GLU A 305 15.98 -18.50 8.89
N HIS A 306 15.28 -18.00 9.91
CA HIS A 306 15.25 -18.64 11.22
C HIS A 306 14.59 -20.04 11.18
N GLN A 307 13.47 -20.19 10.48
CA GLN A 307 12.82 -21.48 10.31
C GLN A 307 13.70 -22.47 9.52
N ALA A 308 14.36 -22.01 8.47
CA ALA A 308 15.34 -22.81 7.73
C ALA A 308 16.51 -23.26 8.64
N ALA A 309 17.00 -22.37 9.49
CA ALA A 309 18.07 -22.72 10.44
C ALA A 309 17.62 -23.72 11.52
N ILE A 310 16.37 -23.67 11.97
CA ILE A 310 15.79 -24.69 12.87
C ILE A 310 15.78 -26.05 12.19
N GLU A 311 15.29 -26.12 10.95
CA GLU A 311 15.24 -27.39 10.21
C GLU A 311 16.65 -27.94 9.95
N LEU A 312 17.61 -27.08 9.60
CA LEU A 312 19.03 -27.48 9.43
C LEU A 312 19.61 -28.09 10.71
N ALA A 313 19.35 -27.46 11.86
CA ALA A 313 19.80 -27.97 13.15
C ALA A 313 19.19 -29.35 13.46
N GLN A 314 17.90 -29.53 13.18
CA GLN A 314 17.22 -30.81 13.33
C GLN A 314 17.82 -31.90 12.43
N ARG A 315 18.09 -31.59 11.15
CA ARG A 315 18.76 -32.52 10.20
C ARG A 315 20.15 -32.94 10.71
N GLN A 316 20.84 -32.06 11.44
CA GLN A 316 22.18 -32.26 11.99
C GLN A 316 22.19 -32.86 13.42
N GLY A 317 21.02 -33.10 14.02
CA GLY A 317 20.90 -33.56 15.40
C GLY A 317 21.38 -32.55 16.43
N LYS A 318 21.35 -31.26 16.08
CA LYS A 318 21.76 -30.14 16.96
C LYS A 318 20.54 -29.46 17.60
N ALA A 319 20.77 -28.76 18.69
CA ALA A 319 19.73 -27.91 19.29
C ALA A 319 19.34 -26.76 18.33
N PRO A 320 18.05 -26.43 18.22
CA PRO A 320 17.59 -25.33 17.39
C PRO A 320 18.13 -23.98 17.89
N PRO A 321 18.38 -23.02 17.00
CA PRO A 321 18.79 -21.67 17.39
C PRO A 321 17.72 -20.99 18.24
N LYS A 322 18.15 -20.13 19.16
CA LYS A 322 17.22 -19.33 19.96
C LYS A 322 16.49 -18.33 19.07
N THR A 323 15.16 -18.23 19.24
CA THR A 323 14.35 -17.25 18.50
C THR A 323 14.72 -15.82 18.92
N PRO A 324 15.17 -14.97 17.98
CA PRO A 324 15.45 -13.56 18.25
C PRO A 324 14.25 -12.82 18.84
N ALA A 325 14.50 -11.84 19.72
CA ALA A 325 13.41 -11.04 20.31
C ALA A 325 12.61 -10.27 19.23
N SER A 326 13.28 -9.77 18.20
CA SER A 326 12.68 -9.08 17.06
C SER A 326 11.65 -9.92 16.31
N LEU A 327 11.85 -11.24 16.21
CA LEU A 327 10.88 -12.14 15.58
C LEU A 327 9.67 -12.45 16.46
N LYS A 328 9.82 -12.37 17.78
CA LYS A 328 8.71 -12.57 18.73
C LYS A 328 7.69 -11.42 18.66
N SER A 329 8.13 -10.21 18.33
CA SER A 329 7.31 -9.02 18.23
C SER A 329 6.70 -8.79 16.84
N SER A 330 7.10 -9.56 15.82
CA SER A 330 6.65 -9.37 14.44
C SER A 330 5.14 -9.58 14.23
N GLY A 331 4.46 -10.23 15.19
CA GLY A 331 2.99 -10.44 15.16
C GLY A 331 2.49 -11.28 13.98
N TYR A 332 3.37 -11.97 13.27
CA TYR A 332 2.98 -12.83 12.17
C TYR A 332 2.06 -13.96 12.65
N GLY A 333 0.95 -14.16 11.94
CA GLY A 333 -0.08 -15.15 12.34
C GLY A 333 -1.14 -14.62 13.30
N GLN A 334 -0.99 -13.41 13.85
CA GLN A 334 -1.98 -12.79 14.74
C GLN A 334 -2.98 -11.86 14.01
N GLY A 335 -2.99 -11.87 12.67
CA GLY A 335 -3.89 -11.02 11.88
C GLY A 335 -3.59 -9.52 12.05
N ARG A 336 -2.30 -9.15 12.06
CA ARG A 336 -1.88 -7.75 12.18
C ARG A 336 -2.52 -6.91 11.09
N GLU A 337 -3.30 -5.93 11.47
CA GLU A 337 -3.80 -4.90 10.56
C GLU A 337 -2.64 -4.01 10.11
N SER A 338 -2.83 -3.29 8.99
CA SER A 338 -1.86 -2.29 8.53
C SER A 338 -1.55 -1.32 9.66
N PRO A 339 -0.27 -0.90 9.85
CA PRO A 339 0.07 0.05 10.91
C PRO A 339 -0.74 1.35 10.76
N PRO A 340 -1.06 2.04 11.87
CA PRO A 340 -1.73 3.33 11.81
C PRO A 340 -0.78 4.45 11.39
N ILE A 341 -1.34 5.56 10.94
CA ILE A 341 -0.64 6.85 10.88
C ILE A 341 -0.53 7.37 12.31
N ARG A 342 0.68 7.74 12.75
CA ARG A 342 0.95 8.15 14.14
C ARG A 342 1.30 9.62 14.31
N ALA A 343 1.30 10.41 13.24
CA ALA A 343 1.64 11.83 13.24
C ALA A 343 0.95 12.55 12.07
N GLY A 344 1.06 13.85 11.99
CA GLY A 344 0.49 14.66 10.90
C GLY A 344 -0.91 15.18 11.21
N VAL A 345 -1.81 15.11 10.24
CA VAL A 345 -3.17 15.67 10.32
C VAL A 345 -4.08 14.68 11.08
N LEU A 346 -3.96 14.66 12.38
CA LEU A 346 -4.69 13.78 13.32
C LEU A 346 -4.93 14.51 14.64
N GLN A 347 -5.96 14.11 15.37
CA GLN A 347 -6.17 14.51 16.76
C GLN A 347 -5.10 13.85 17.65
N ARG A 348 -4.04 14.60 17.98
CA ARG A 348 -2.78 14.06 18.54
C ARG A 348 -2.96 13.34 19.88
N ASP A 349 -3.79 13.87 20.74
CA ASP A 349 -4.02 13.32 22.09
C ASP A 349 -4.74 11.97 22.08
N GLN A 350 -5.25 11.54 20.92
CA GLN A 350 -5.99 10.28 20.74
C GLN A 350 -5.18 9.21 20.02
N ILE A 351 -3.93 9.50 19.66
CA ILE A 351 -3.07 8.53 18.98
C ILE A 351 -2.61 7.47 19.99
N SER A 352 -3.02 6.22 19.78
CA SER A 352 -2.61 5.08 20.60
C SER A 352 -2.71 3.77 19.82
N ASP A 353 -1.93 2.76 20.22
CA ASP A 353 -1.94 1.43 19.58
C ASP A 353 -3.27 0.66 19.79
N LYS A 354 -4.12 1.12 20.70
CA LYS A 354 -5.43 0.51 21.00
C LYS A 354 -6.61 1.38 20.60
N GLY A 355 -6.34 2.58 20.05
CA GLY A 355 -7.34 3.52 19.60
C GLY A 355 -7.77 3.28 18.16
N SER A 356 -8.68 4.13 17.65
CA SER A 356 -9.10 4.16 16.25
C SER A 356 -8.44 5.28 15.46
N THR A 357 -7.94 6.33 16.12
CA THR A 357 -7.27 7.47 15.47
C THR A 357 -6.01 7.05 14.75
N GLY A 358 -5.87 7.46 13.51
CA GLY A 358 -4.76 7.07 12.62
C GLY A 358 -4.98 5.76 11.87
N TYR A 359 -5.99 4.96 12.24
CA TYR A 359 -6.34 3.73 11.54
C TYR A 359 -7.33 3.98 10.40
N LEU A 360 -7.35 3.04 9.47
CA LEU A 360 -8.31 3.04 8.39
C LEU A 360 -9.71 2.74 8.92
N PHE A 361 -10.66 3.63 8.68
CA PHE A 361 -12.05 3.50 9.09
C PHE A 361 -12.73 2.29 8.44
N SER A 362 -13.51 1.51 9.20
CA SER A 362 -14.21 0.32 8.71
C SER A 362 -15.26 0.68 7.64
N GLN A 363 -15.45 -0.22 6.66
CA GLN A 363 -16.44 -0.08 5.60
C GLN A 363 -17.39 -1.29 5.56
N PRO A 364 -18.41 -1.36 6.41
CA PRO A 364 -19.46 -2.38 6.29
C PRO A 364 -20.30 -2.18 5.01
N ILE A 365 -20.98 -3.24 4.60
CA ILE A 365 -22.12 -3.15 3.69
C ILE A 365 -23.34 -2.82 4.55
N VAL A 366 -24.06 -1.79 4.17
CA VAL A 366 -25.20 -1.27 4.92
C VAL A 366 -26.44 -1.15 4.05
N THR A 367 -27.63 -1.15 4.69
CA THR A 367 -28.89 -0.80 4.07
C THR A 367 -29.36 0.54 4.63
N THR A 368 -29.68 1.49 3.74
CA THR A 368 -30.29 2.77 4.11
C THR A 368 -31.76 2.62 4.47
N ARG A 369 -32.39 3.67 5.02
CA ARG A 369 -33.83 3.67 5.31
C ARG A 369 -34.69 3.49 4.07
N GLU A 370 -34.19 3.93 2.92
CA GLU A 370 -34.85 3.81 1.61
C GLU A 370 -34.66 2.42 0.98
N GLY A 371 -33.97 1.49 1.69
CA GLY A 371 -33.74 0.13 1.23
C GLY A 371 -32.53 -0.05 0.30
N GLN A 372 -31.73 1.00 0.07
CA GLN A 372 -30.53 0.89 -0.77
C GLN A 372 -29.43 0.13 -0.02
N ILE A 373 -28.88 -0.90 -0.65
CA ILE A 373 -27.72 -1.65 -0.14
C ILE A 373 -26.47 -1.09 -0.81
N CYS A 374 -25.49 -0.67 0.00
CA CYS A 374 -24.23 -0.13 -0.50
C CYS A 374 -23.07 -0.30 0.52
N LYS A 375 -21.84 -0.13 0.06
CA LYS A 375 -20.69 0.02 0.95
C LYS A 375 -20.71 1.40 1.61
N LEU A 376 -20.33 1.50 2.87
CA LEU A 376 -20.45 2.73 3.66
C LEU A 376 -19.77 3.95 3.01
N ASP A 377 -18.62 3.78 2.34
CA ASP A 377 -17.93 4.88 1.66
C ASP A 377 -18.75 5.56 0.56
N ALA A 378 -19.70 4.86 -0.04
CA ALA A 378 -20.62 5.47 -1.02
C ALA A 378 -21.49 6.57 -0.40
N LEU A 379 -21.75 6.48 0.92
CA LEU A 379 -22.49 7.48 1.68
C LEU A 379 -21.62 8.60 2.23
N LEU A 380 -20.30 8.35 2.37
CA LEU A 380 -19.33 9.33 2.90
C LEU A 380 -18.89 10.36 1.84
N GLY A 381 -19.04 10.04 0.56
CA GLY A 381 -18.53 10.88 -0.53
C GLY A 381 -16.99 10.82 -0.63
N SER A 382 -16.34 11.78 -1.31
CA SER A 382 -14.89 11.81 -1.54
C SER A 382 -14.11 12.69 -0.55
N GLY A 383 -14.78 13.52 0.25
CA GLY A 383 -14.20 14.47 1.19
C GLY A 383 -14.09 13.96 2.62
N PHE A 384 -14.02 14.91 3.55
CA PHE A 384 -14.16 14.63 4.97
C PHE A 384 -15.59 14.23 5.33
N ALA A 385 -15.73 13.46 6.42
CA ALA A 385 -17.05 13.07 6.91
C ALA A 385 -17.10 13.08 8.45
N LEU A 386 -18.20 13.62 8.99
CA LEU A 386 -18.62 13.40 10.38
C LEU A 386 -19.59 12.24 10.41
N VAL A 387 -19.18 11.15 11.02
CA VAL A 387 -19.99 9.94 11.21
C VAL A 387 -20.39 9.88 12.67
N TYR A 388 -21.71 9.79 12.96
CA TYR A 388 -22.19 9.98 14.32
C TYR A 388 -23.42 9.13 14.66
N ARG A 389 -23.72 9.04 15.95
CA ARG A 389 -24.95 8.51 16.56
C ARG A 389 -25.65 9.62 17.33
N GLY A 390 -26.97 9.52 17.46
CA GLY A 390 -27.78 10.55 18.13
C GLY A 390 -27.83 11.85 17.36
N ASP A 391 -27.83 12.96 18.11
CA ASP A 391 -27.86 14.32 17.58
C ASP A 391 -26.45 14.90 17.45
N LEU A 392 -26.25 15.67 16.39
CA LEU A 392 -25.01 16.41 16.12
C LEU A 392 -25.26 17.89 16.46
N SER A 393 -24.55 18.43 17.45
CA SER A 393 -24.69 19.82 17.88
C SER A 393 -23.48 20.64 17.42
N LEU A 394 -23.65 21.43 16.37
CA LEU A 394 -22.60 22.28 15.80
C LEU A 394 -22.89 23.74 16.13
N ASN A 395 -21.87 24.47 16.63
CA ASN A 395 -21.90 25.92 16.73
C ASN A 395 -21.68 26.57 15.35
N ASP A 396 -21.88 27.91 15.27
CA ASP A 396 -21.80 28.63 14.00
C ASP A 396 -20.44 28.47 13.32
N HIS A 397 -19.34 28.52 14.08
CA HIS A 397 -17.98 28.30 13.54
C HIS A 397 -17.81 26.90 12.97
N SER A 398 -18.29 25.88 13.66
CA SER A 398 -18.26 24.50 13.16
C SER A 398 -19.11 24.29 11.91
N VAL A 399 -20.26 24.97 11.82
CA VAL A 399 -21.10 24.98 10.61
C VAL A 399 -20.36 25.59 9.43
N GLU A 400 -19.60 26.67 9.66
CA GLU A 400 -18.76 27.30 8.63
C GLU A 400 -17.66 26.34 8.13
N ILE A 401 -16.92 25.67 9.03
CA ILE A 401 -15.89 24.69 8.67
C ILE A 401 -16.52 23.53 7.86
N VAL A 402 -17.64 23.00 8.31
CA VAL A 402 -18.39 21.94 7.62
C VAL A 402 -18.78 22.36 6.20
N SER A 403 -19.28 23.59 6.04
CA SER A 403 -19.65 24.14 4.74
C SER A 403 -18.43 24.32 3.83
N ARG A 404 -17.37 24.94 4.35
CA ARG A 404 -16.14 25.25 3.62
C ARG A 404 -15.43 24.02 3.09
N LEU A 405 -15.33 22.96 3.90
CA LEU A 405 -14.69 21.71 3.54
C LEU A 405 -15.68 20.70 2.92
N ASN A 406 -16.94 21.10 2.73
CA ASN A 406 -18.03 20.21 2.27
C ASN A 406 -18.05 18.88 3.05
N ILE A 407 -17.96 18.95 4.38
CA ILE A 407 -17.91 17.77 5.26
C ILE A 407 -19.26 17.05 5.22
N LYS A 408 -19.26 15.81 4.79
CA LYS A 408 -20.46 14.95 4.79
C LYS A 408 -20.83 14.60 6.24
N ARG A 409 -22.12 14.73 6.57
CA ARG A 409 -22.66 14.33 7.88
C ARG A 409 -23.49 13.08 7.72
N LEU A 410 -23.13 11.99 8.42
CA LEU A 410 -23.76 10.68 8.31
C LEU A 410 -24.15 10.14 9.68
N ASN A 411 -25.45 10.05 9.95
CA ASN A 411 -25.96 9.38 11.14
C ASN A 411 -26.09 7.87 10.88
N ILE A 412 -25.26 7.05 11.57
CA ILE A 412 -25.25 5.60 11.37
C ILE A 412 -26.43 4.87 12.01
N GLU A 413 -27.21 5.49 12.90
CA GLU A 413 -28.45 4.92 13.43
C GLU A 413 -29.55 4.82 12.37
N LYS A 414 -29.37 5.50 11.24
CA LYS A 414 -30.24 5.41 10.07
C LYS A 414 -29.88 4.27 9.12
N LEU A 415 -28.88 3.47 9.46
CA LEU A 415 -28.33 2.40 8.64
C LEU A 415 -28.42 1.06 9.37
N ASN A 416 -28.63 -0.01 8.62
CA ASN A 416 -28.58 -1.37 9.12
C ASN A 416 -27.36 -2.09 8.53
N GLU A 417 -26.54 -2.70 9.39
CA GLU A 417 -25.40 -3.52 8.97
C GLU A 417 -25.92 -4.79 8.28
N GLN A 418 -25.43 -5.06 7.07
CA GLN A 418 -25.70 -6.29 6.32
C GLN A 418 -24.52 -7.26 6.40
N ARG A 419 -23.30 -6.73 6.25
CA ARG A 419 -22.06 -7.50 6.32
C ARG A 419 -20.91 -6.63 6.81
N GLY A 420 -20.09 -7.14 7.72
CA GLY A 420 -19.10 -6.37 8.44
C GLY A 420 -19.76 -5.53 9.54
N HIS A 421 -18.95 -4.74 10.22
CA HIS A 421 -19.40 -3.94 11.36
C HIS A 421 -18.92 -2.50 11.24
N PHE A 422 -19.67 -1.58 11.82
CA PHE A 422 -19.20 -0.22 12.05
C PHE A 422 -17.91 -0.24 12.89
N ASP A 423 -17.10 0.80 12.70
CA ASP A 423 -15.82 0.93 13.37
C ASP A 423 -15.95 0.84 14.92
N ASN A 424 -14.95 0.23 15.53
CA ASN A 424 -14.89 0.06 16.98
C ASN A 424 -14.90 1.40 17.73
N VAL A 425 -14.57 2.51 17.08
CA VAL A 425 -14.66 3.87 17.65
C VAL A 425 -16.05 4.13 18.25
N PHE A 426 -17.11 3.58 17.65
CA PHE A 426 -18.49 3.75 18.12
C PHE A 426 -18.88 2.90 19.35
N ARG A 427 -17.94 2.15 19.92
CA ARG A 427 -18.15 1.51 21.23
C ARG A 427 -18.03 2.49 22.40
N THR A 428 -17.21 3.53 22.22
CA THR A 428 -16.89 4.52 23.26
C THR A 428 -17.18 5.95 22.85
N SER A 429 -17.43 6.22 21.57
CA SER A 429 -17.57 7.56 21.01
C SER A 429 -18.89 7.68 20.25
N ARG A 430 -19.50 8.85 20.31
CA ARG A 430 -20.73 9.15 19.56
C ARG A 430 -20.47 9.75 18.18
N CYS A 431 -19.31 10.35 17.97
CA CYS A 431 -18.94 10.96 16.69
C CYS A 431 -17.47 10.71 16.35
N ALA A 432 -17.18 10.45 15.08
CA ALA A 432 -15.84 10.34 14.53
C ALA A 432 -15.72 11.22 13.27
N LEU A 433 -14.59 11.90 13.16
CA LEU A 433 -14.22 12.68 11.98
C LEU A 433 -13.30 11.84 11.09
N ILE A 434 -13.71 11.63 9.85
CA ILE A 434 -13.03 10.78 8.88
C ILE A 434 -12.45 11.64 7.77
N ARG A 435 -11.17 11.40 7.45
CA ARG A 435 -10.42 12.08 6.39
C ARG A 435 -10.82 11.58 4.99
N PRO A 436 -10.46 12.32 3.91
CA PRO A 436 -10.71 11.87 2.53
C PRO A 436 -10.05 10.53 2.19
N ASP A 437 -8.87 10.23 2.76
CA ASP A 437 -8.16 8.95 2.63
C ASP A 437 -8.70 7.84 3.55
N ARG A 438 -9.86 8.09 4.19
CA ARG A 438 -10.55 7.15 5.09
C ARG A 438 -9.82 6.83 6.39
N ILE A 439 -8.84 7.61 6.75
CA ILE A 439 -8.23 7.54 8.07
C ILE A 439 -9.13 8.23 9.10
N VAL A 440 -9.27 7.64 10.27
CA VAL A 440 -9.94 8.28 11.41
C VAL A 440 -9.05 9.42 11.88
N TYR A 441 -9.51 10.66 11.68
CA TYR A 441 -8.83 11.86 12.17
C TYR A 441 -8.80 11.91 13.69
N GLY A 442 -9.96 11.67 14.29
CA GLY A 442 -10.22 11.69 15.72
C GLY A 442 -11.70 11.43 16.01
N HIS A 443 -12.06 11.37 17.26
CA HIS A 443 -13.42 11.05 17.71
C HIS A 443 -13.79 11.80 19.00
N THR A 444 -15.08 11.88 19.32
CA THR A 444 -15.54 12.48 20.57
C THR A 444 -15.18 11.61 21.78
N THR A 445 -14.85 12.27 22.89
CA THR A 445 -14.58 11.67 24.21
C THR A 445 -15.35 12.44 25.27
N ASP A 446 -15.14 12.15 26.54
CA ASP A 446 -15.73 12.93 27.65
C ASP A 446 -15.25 14.39 27.67
N THR A 447 -14.09 14.68 27.07
CA THR A 447 -13.44 15.99 27.06
C THR A 447 -13.33 16.64 25.68
N VAL A 448 -13.64 15.91 24.62
CA VAL A 448 -13.55 16.39 23.21
C VAL A 448 -14.90 16.21 22.54
N ASP A 449 -15.57 17.28 22.20
CA ASP A 449 -16.79 17.26 21.41
C ASP A 449 -16.53 17.46 19.91
N GLU A 450 -17.57 17.43 19.09
CA GLU A 450 -17.50 17.60 17.65
C GLU A 450 -17.02 18.98 17.21
N ASN A 451 -17.28 20.02 17.99
CA ASN A 451 -16.85 21.39 17.69
C ASN A 451 -15.34 21.52 17.93
N MET A 452 -14.83 20.90 18.98
CA MET A 452 -13.39 20.85 19.26
C MET A 452 -12.64 20.07 18.20
N LEU A 453 -13.20 18.93 17.72
CA LEU A 453 -12.60 18.19 16.60
C LEU A 453 -12.51 19.01 15.32
N LEU A 454 -13.55 19.78 14.99
CA LEU A 454 -13.58 20.62 13.79
C LEU A 454 -12.62 21.81 13.91
N ALA A 455 -12.56 22.46 15.05
CA ALA A 455 -11.63 23.55 15.30
C ALA A 455 -10.16 23.10 15.26
N ASP A 456 -9.86 21.88 15.77
CA ASP A 456 -8.54 21.31 15.66
C ASP A 456 -8.22 20.93 14.21
N LEU A 457 -9.17 20.36 13.46
CA LEU A 457 -9.01 20.06 12.03
C LEU A 457 -8.66 21.33 11.24
N GLU A 458 -9.40 22.42 11.43
CA GLU A 458 -9.14 23.71 10.76
C GLU A 458 -7.68 24.16 10.96
N LYS A 459 -7.21 24.11 12.19
CA LYS A 459 -5.83 24.43 12.56
C LYS A 459 -4.81 23.49 11.91
N GLN A 460 -5.07 22.17 11.94
CA GLN A 460 -4.17 21.16 11.36
C GLN A 460 -4.08 21.27 9.84
N LEU A 461 -5.17 21.63 9.18
CA LEU A 461 -5.21 21.84 7.73
C LEU A 461 -4.58 23.18 7.32
N ALA A 462 -4.28 24.08 8.26
CA ALA A 462 -3.80 25.43 7.95
C ALA A 462 -4.70 26.13 6.91
N LEU A 463 -6.00 26.20 7.19
CA LEU A 463 -6.95 26.79 6.27
C LEU A 463 -6.65 28.28 6.08
N LEU A 464 -6.68 28.73 4.84
CA LEU A 464 -6.52 30.15 4.49
C LEU A 464 -7.75 30.95 4.99
N PRO A 465 -7.64 32.25 5.33
CA PRO A 465 -8.80 33.07 5.61
C PRO A 465 -9.79 33.06 4.44
N LEU A 466 -11.08 33.16 4.73
CA LEU A 466 -12.07 33.42 3.68
C LEU A 466 -11.83 34.81 3.09
N THR A 467 -11.58 34.86 1.79
CA THR A 467 -11.42 36.16 1.05
C THR A 467 -12.77 36.73 0.66
#